data_1120f3897a21d4f243734caa325ee42b
#
_entry.id   1120f3897a21d4f243734caa325ee42b
#
_cell.length_a   1.000
_cell.length_b   1.000
_cell.length_c   1.000
_cell.angle_alpha   90.00
_cell.angle_beta   90.00
_cell.angle_gamma   90.00
#
_symmetry.space_group_name_H-M   'P 1'
#
loop_
_entity.id
_entity.type
_entity.pdbx_description
1 polymer ?
#
loop_
_entity_poly.entity_id
_entity_poly.type
_entity_poly.pdbx_seq_one_letter_code
_entity_poly.pdbx_strand_id
1 'polypeptide(L)'
;GKMLIDLHVDDQEQTHKLLRDGVVVGCISDLASPMQGCKVDFLGAMKYRLLARPEFVLKWFPQGLTVAAAEHAPAVMFTRKDMLHYKILQKVLGEAIKVNAIHYIPAIDQFTQMISSGYAYGMVPDWQSNALRSNGEVVEVHEKAHDAVNHYWHCWNIDSTPLKTLSNRLVNKARVMLA
;
A
#
# COMPACT_ATOMS: atom_id res chain seq x y z
N GLY A 1 3.36 -32.38 -2.91
CA GLY A 1 3.09 -31.97 -4.30
C GLY A 1 3.41 -30.48 -4.50
N LYS A 2 3.77 -30.07 -5.68
CA LYS A 2 3.93 -28.65 -6.03
C LYS A 2 2.53 -28.05 -6.20
N MET A 3 2.27 -26.92 -5.50
CA MET A 3 1.05 -26.14 -5.67
C MET A 3 1.28 -25.10 -6.78
N LEU A 4 0.37 -24.98 -7.71
CA LEU A 4 0.34 -23.88 -8.67
C LEU A 4 -0.53 -22.78 -8.09
N ILE A 5 -0.11 -21.52 -8.28
CA ILE A 5 -0.80 -20.34 -7.76
C ILE A 5 -1.11 -19.43 -8.95
N ASP A 6 -2.36 -19.05 -9.09
CA ASP A 6 -2.80 -17.95 -9.95
C ASP A 6 -3.00 -16.72 -9.06
N LEU A 7 -2.29 -15.64 -9.35
CA LEU A 7 -2.23 -14.44 -8.53
C LEU A 7 -2.95 -13.27 -9.21
N HIS A 8 -4.02 -12.81 -8.60
CA HIS A 8 -4.72 -11.59 -8.99
C HIS A 8 -4.26 -10.41 -8.13
N VAL A 9 -3.89 -9.30 -8.76
CA VAL A 9 -3.45 -8.08 -8.07
C VAL A 9 -4.50 -7.00 -8.27
N ASP A 10 -5.02 -6.47 -7.16
CA ASP A 10 -5.93 -5.33 -7.13
C ASP A 10 -5.63 -4.50 -5.86
N ASP A 11 -6.29 -3.37 -5.71
CA ASP A 11 -6.23 -2.56 -4.49
C ASP A 11 -6.75 -3.35 -3.28
N GLN A 12 -6.09 -3.18 -2.14
CA GLN A 12 -6.39 -3.91 -0.89
C GLN A 12 -7.85 -3.74 -0.41
N GLU A 13 -8.47 -2.61 -0.74
CA GLU A 13 -9.89 -2.34 -0.44
C GLU A 13 -10.85 -3.04 -1.42
N GLN A 14 -10.34 -3.69 -2.48
CA GLN A 14 -11.15 -4.34 -3.52
C GLN A 14 -10.99 -5.86 -3.58
N THR A 15 -9.87 -6.40 -3.10
CA THR A 15 -9.54 -7.84 -3.21
C THR A 15 -10.59 -8.74 -2.58
N HIS A 16 -11.28 -8.30 -1.52
CA HIS A 16 -12.35 -9.06 -0.89
C HIS A 16 -13.54 -9.35 -1.81
N LYS A 17 -13.76 -8.53 -2.84
CA LYS A 17 -14.83 -8.76 -3.84
C LYS A 17 -14.52 -9.99 -4.68
N LEU A 18 -13.25 -10.20 -5.05
CA LEU A 18 -12.84 -11.39 -5.81
C LEU A 18 -13.08 -12.69 -5.02
N LEU A 19 -12.87 -12.65 -3.69
CA LEU A 19 -13.15 -13.79 -2.82
C LEU A 19 -14.66 -14.02 -2.70
N ARG A 20 -15.44 -12.98 -2.45
CA ARG A 20 -16.91 -13.07 -2.36
C ARG A 20 -17.54 -13.62 -3.65
N ASP A 21 -17.03 -13.19 -4.79
CA ASP A 21 -17.55 -13.60 -6.11
C ASP A 21 -17.00 -14.97 -6.56
N GLY A 22 -16.20 -15.66 -5.71
CA GLY A 22 -15.66 -16.99 -5.95
C GLY A 22 -14.56 -17.06 -7.02
N VAL A 23 -14.01 -15.92 -7.42
CA VAL A 23 -12.92 -15.83 -8.41
C VAL A 23 -11.61 -16.34 -7.81
N VAL A 24 -11.38 -16.11 -6.51
CA VAL A 24 -10.21 -16.58 -5.77
C VAL A 24 -10.62 -17.39 -4.54
N VAL A 25 -9.72 -18.23 -4.03
CA VAL A 25 -9.95 -19.06 -2.82
C VAL A 25 -9.49 -18.36 -1.54
N GLY A 26 -8.72 -17.28 -1.66
CA GLY A 26 -8.26 -16.45 -0.57
C GLY A 26 -7.75 -15.13 -1.08
N CYS A 27 -7.75 -14.11 -0.21
CA CYS A 27 -7.23 -12.78 -0.55
C CYS A 27 -6.59 -12.10 0.68
N ILE A 28 -5.72 -11.13 0.41
CA ILE A 28 -5.25 -10.18 1.42
C ILE A 28 -6.09 -8.91 1.28
N SER A 29 -6.61 -8.41 2.42
CA SER A 29 -7.47 -7.22 2.47
C SER A 29 -7.21 -6.46 3.77
N ASP A 30 -7.70 -5.24 3.86
CA ASP A 30 -7.70 -4.41 5.08
C ASP A 30 -8.92 -4.66 5.99
N LEU A 31 -9.87 -5.49 5.57
CA LEU A 31 -11.06 -5.84 6.35
C LEU A 31 -10.72 -6.74 7.54
N ALA A 32 -11.04 -6.28 8.76
CA ALA A 32 -10.84 -7.07 9.98
C ALA A 32 -11.90 -8.17 10.18
N SER A 33 -13.11 -7.97 9.65
CA SER A 33 -14.22 -8.89 9.87
C SER A 33 -14.28 -9.98 8.79
N PRO A 34 -14.49 -11.25 9.16
CA PRO A 34 -14.61 -12.32 8.18
C PRO A 34 -15.90 -12.15 7.38
N MET A 35 -15.83 -12.44 6.09
CA MET A 35 -17.02 -12.61 5.25
C MET A 35 -17.71 -13.94 5.55
N GLN A 36 -19.02 -14.03 5.25
CA GLN A 36 -19.78 -15.25 5.45
C GLN A 36 -19.12 -16.45 4.75
N GLY A 37 -18.91 -17.53 5.49
CA GLY A 37 -18.25 -18.74 4.98
C GLY A 37 -16.73 -18.65 4.89
N CYS A 38 -16.12 -17.55 5.33
CA CYS A 38 -14.66 -17.36 5.31
C CYS A 38 -14.06 -17.36 6.72
N LYS A 39 -12.76 -17.64 6.77
CA LYS A 39 -11.88 -17.38 7.91
C LYS A 39 -11.08 -16.12 7.65
N VAL A 40 -10.67 -15.46 8.74
CA VAL A 40 -9.77 -14.30 8.70
C VAL A 40 -8.62 -14.49 9.69
N ASP A 41 -7.41 -14.19 9.24
CA ASP A 41 -6.20 -14.18 10.07
C ASP A 41 -5.50 -12.82 9.92
N PHE A 42 -5.18 -12.18 11.04
CA PHE A 42 -4.38 -10.97 11.06
C PHE A 42 -2.93 -11.29 10.65
N LEU A 43 -2.42 -10.55 9.67
CA LEU A 43 -1.09 -10.72 9.12
C LEU A 43 -0.06 -9.77 9.76
N GLY A 44 -0.48 -8.56 10.07
CA GLY A 44 0.35 -7.47 10.58
C GLY A 44 -0.07 -6.12 10.02
N ALA A 45 0.66 -5.07 10.40
CA ALA A 45 0.43 -3.71 9.93
C ALA A 45 1.56 -3.27 9.00
N MET A 46 1.24 -2.93 7.76
CA MET A 46 2.20 -2.37 6.81
C MET A 46 2.27 -0.86 7.00
N LYS A 47 3.45 -0.35 7.37
CA LYS A 47 3.69 1.08 7.53
C LYS A 47 4.02 1.71 6.20
N TYR A 48 3.34 2.81 5.87
CA TYR A 48 3.55 3.62 4.68
C TYR A 48 4.01 5.02 5.05
N ARG A 49 4.86 5.60 4.21
CA ARG A 49 5.35 6.98 4.35
C ARG A 49 5.19 7.74 3.05
N LEU A 50 4.88 9.04 3.17
CA LEU A 50 4.86 9.93 2.02
C LEU A 50 6.29 10.36 1.69
N LEU A 51 6.81 9.83 0.59
CA LEU A 51 8.22 9.97 0.20
C LEU A 51 8.37 10.71 -1.12
N ALA A 52 9.50 11.37 -1.26
CA ALA A 52 9.97 11.94 -2.51
C ALA A 52 11.51 11.98 -2.50
N ARG A 53 12.11 12.22 -3.68
CA ARG A 53 13.54 12.52 -3.80
C ARG A 53 13.87 13.88 -3.17
N PRO A 54 15.05 14.09 -2.57
CA PRO A 54 15.41 15.38 -1.95
C PRO A 54 15.25 16.58 -2.88
N GLU A 55 15.69 16.47 -4.14
CA GLU A 55 15.57 17.54 -5.11
C GLU A 55 14.11 17.84 -5.50
N PHE A 56 13.25 16.83 -5.46
CA PHE A 56 11.82 17.00 -5.65
C PHE A 56 11.22 17.80 -4.49
N VAL A 57 11.61 17.49 -3.26
CA VAL A 57 11.15 18.23 -2.07
C VAL A 57 11.59 19.70 -2.13
N LEU A 58 12.85 19.96 -2.48
CA LEU A 58 13.35 21.35 -2.64
C LEU A 58 12.58 22.13 -3.70
N LYS A 59 12.20 21.48 -4.79
CA LYS A 59 11.47 22.10 -5.91
C LYS A 59 10.00 22.35 -5.59
N TRP A 60 9.30 21.35 -5.07
CA TRP A 60 7.85 21.36 -4.95
C TRP A 60 7.34 21.73 -3.56
N PHE A 61 8.16 21.50 -2.53
CA PHE A 61 7.83 21.74 -1.12
C PHE A 61 8.85 22.64 -0.42
N PRO A 62 9.26 23.77 -1.02
CA PRO A 62 10.31 24.63 -0.44
C PRO A 62 9.92 25.25 0.90
N GLN A 63 8.63 25.34 1.19
CA GLN A 63 8.09 25.81 2.47
C GLN A 63 7.42 24.67 3.27
N GLY A 64 7.77 23.42 2.96
CA GLY A 64 7.13 22.24 3.51
C GLY A 64 5.84 21.84 2.77
N LEU A 65 5.18 20.82 3.28
CA LEU A 65 3.93 20.31 2.71
C LEU A 65 2.77 21.26 3.03
N THR A 66 2.32 22.00 2.03
CA THR A 66 1.16 22.91 2.09
C THR A 66 0.07 22.43 1.14
N VAL A 67 -1.16 22.92 1.32
CA VAL A 67 -2.30 22.61 0.42
C VAL A 67 -1.95 22.92 -1.03
N ALA A 68 -1.52 24.15 -1.31
CA ALA A 68 -1.17 24.59 -2.66
C ALA A 68 -0.05 23.75 -3.29
N ALA A 69 0.98 23.40 -2.51
CA ALA A 69 2.06 22.54 -2.98
C ALA A 69 1.57 21.12 -3.29
N ALA A 70 0.74 20.51 -2.41
CA ALA A 70 0.19 19.17 -2.61
C ALA A 70 -0.75 19.10 -3.83
N GLU A 71 -1.50 20.18 -4.12
CA GLU A 71 -2.38 20.23 -5.31
C GLU A 71 -1.61 20.25 -6.63
N HIS A 72 -0.43 20.87 -6.67
CA HIS A 72 0.33 21.11 -7.91
C HIS A 72 1.50 20.15 -8.12
N ALA A 73 2.09 19.62 -7.06
CA ALA A 73 3.19 18.67 -7.18
C ALA A 73 2.73 17.35 -7.83
N PRO A 74 3.51 16.79 -8.77
CA PRO A 74 3.19 15.51 -9.38
C PRO A 74 3.18 14.38 -8.35
N ALA A 75 2.05 13.70 -8.18
CA ALA A 75 1.89 12.54 -7.32
C ALA A 75 1.91 11.24 -8.12
N VAL A 76 2.29 10.14 -7.49
CA VAL A 76 2.07 8.80 -8.01
C VAL A 76 1.15 8.01 -7.07
N MET A 77 0.15 7.35 -7.66
CA MET A 77 -0.82 6.48 -6.99
C MET A 77 -0.85 5.13 -7.69
N PHE A 78 -1.15 4.06 -6.95
CA PHE A 78 -1.16 2.72 -7.52
C PHE A 78 -2.30 2.54 -8.51
N THR A 79 -3.52 2.91 -8.11
CA THR A 79 -4.72 2.90 -8.97
C THR A 79 -5.58 4.13 -8.71
N ARG A 80 -6.64 4.31 -9.52
CA ARG A 80 -7.64 5.37 -9.29
C ARG A 80 -8.51 5.14 -8.05
N LYS A 81 -8.46 3.94 -7.46
CA LYS A 81 -9.19 3.55 -6.25
C LYS A 81 -8.34 3.74 -4.99
N ASP A 82 -7.01 3.97 -5.13
CA ASP A 82 -6.09 4.17 -4.04
C ASP A 82 -6.41 5.47 -3.29
N MET A 83 -6.95 5.33 -2.09
CA MET A 83 -7.32 6.45 -1.23
C MET A 83 -6.28 6.79 -0.16
N LEU A 84 -5.23 5.96 0.00
CA LEU A 84 -4.24 6.15 1.07
C LEU A 84 -3.54 7.51 0.97
N HIS A 85 -3.16 7.90 -0.22
CA HIS A 85 -2.53 9.19 -0.48
C HIS A 85 -3.41 10.38 -0.01
N TYR A 86 -4.68 10.36 -0.38
CA TYR A 86 -5.64 11.39 0.01
C TYR A 86 -5.91 11.41 1.52
N LYS A 87 -6.07 10.22 2.14
CA LYS A 87 -6.25 10.08 3.60
C LYS A 87 -5.08 10.71 4.36
N ILE A 88 -3.85 10.50 3.88
CA ILE A 88 -2.65 11.07 4.51
C ILE A 88 -2.55 12.58 4.33
N LEU A 89 -2.79 13.09 3.13
CA LEU A 89 -2.80 14.54 2.89
C LEU A 89 -3.86 15.22 3.78
N GLN A 90 -5.07 14.70 3.83
CA GLN A 90 -6.14 15.23 4.68
C GLN A 90 -5.78 15.19 6.17
N LYS A 91 -5.16 14.10 6.64
CA LYS A 91 -4.69 13.94 8.03
C LYS A 91 -3.66 15.02 8.41
N VAL A 92 -2.74 15.34 7.50
CA VAL A 92 -1.64 16.28 7.77
C VAL A 92 -2.06 17.73 7.56
N LEU A 93 -2.84 18.00 6.53
CA LEU A 93 -3.22 19.36 6.12
C LEU A 93 -4.55 19.83 6.72
N GLY A 94 -5.34 18.91 7.30
CA GLY A 94 -6.61 19.23 7.97
C GLY A 94 -7.81 19.38 7.05
N GLU A 95 -7.62 19.30 5.74
CA GLU A 95 -8.68 19.43 4.74
C GLU A 95 -8.50 18.45 3.57
N ALA A 96 -9.57 18.21 2.82
CA ALA A 96 -9.54 17.35 1.64
C ALA A 96 -8.81 18.07 0.48
N ILE A 97 -7.83 17.40 -0.10
CA ILE A 97 -6.96 17.95 -1.14
C ILE A 97 -7.32 17.33 -2.49
N LYS A 98 -7.37 18.17 -3.53
CA LYS A 98 -7.49 17.73 -4.92
C LYS A 98 -6.12 17.77 -5.58
N VAL A 99 -5.46 16.62 -5.70
CA VAL A 99 -4.20 16.52 -6.46
C VAL A 99 -4.51 16.61 -7.95
N ASN A 100 -3.87 17.57 -8.64
CA ASN A 100 -4.16 17.87 -10.04
C ASN A 100 -3.27 17.10 -11.04
N ALA A 101 -2.05 16.73 -10.63
CA ALA A 101 -1.09 16.00 -11.46
C ALA A 101 -0.83 14.61 -10.86
N ILE A 102 -1.40 13.56 -11.45
CA ILE A 102 -1.31 12.20 -10.92
C ILE A 102 -0.85 11.23 -12.00
N HIS A 103 0.19 10.47 -11.67
CA HIS A 103 0.58 9.27 -12.39
C HIS A 103 -0.06 8.05 -11.74
N TYR A 104 -0.69 7.17 -12.53
CA TYR A 104 -1.22 5.89 -12.04
C TYR A 104 -0.33 4.77 -12.53
N ILE A 105 0.36 4.10 -11.59
CA ILE A 105 1.35 3.05 -11.89
C ILE A 105 1.05 1.81 -11.05
N PRO A 106 0.25 0.84 -11.55
CA PRO A 106 -0.12 -0.38 -10.84
C PRO A 106 0.99 -1.45 -10.93
N ALA A 107 2.24 -1.03 -10.71
CA ALA A 107 3.41 -1.88 -10.76
C ALA A 107 4.40 -1.42 -9.68
N ILE A 108 4.64 -2.27 -8.70
CA ILE A 108 5.31 -1.95 -7.43
C ILE A 108 6.71 -1.34 -7.63
N ASP A 109 7.53 -1.99 -8.47
CA ASP A 109 8.92 -1.53 -8.70
C ASP A 109 8.95 -0.20 -9.45
N GLN A 110 8.14 -0.07 -10.51
CA GLN A 110 8.02 1.15 -11.29
C GLN A 110 7.44 2.32 -10.49
N PHE A 111 6.51 2.02 -9.58
CA PHE A 111 5.96 3.00 -8.64
C PHE A 111 7.06 3.59 -7.77
N THR A 112 7.85 2.74 -7.12
CA THR A 112 8.95 3.16 -6.26
C THR A 112 10.05 3.86 -7.06
N GLN A 113 10.37 3.38 -8.27
CA GLN A 113 11.35 4.00 -9.16
C GLN A 113 10.92 5.40 -9.60
N MET A 114 9.64 5.64 -9.86
CA MET A 114 9.10 6.96 -10.20
C MET A 114 9.42 8.00 -9.12
N ILE A 115 9.32 7.60 -7.84
CA ILE A 115 9.62 8.44 -6.69
C ILE A 115 11.14 8.63 -6.53
N SER A 116 11.92 7.57 -6.54
CA SER A 116 13.37 7.63 -6.37
C SER A 116 14.08 8.33 -7.53
N SER A 117 13.48 8.36 -8.72
CA SER A 117 13.96 9.15 -9.87
C SER A 117 13.56 10.62 -9.83
N GLY A 118 12.77 11.06 -8.84
CA GLY A 118 12.40 12.47 -8.65
C GLY A 118 11.29 12.98 -9.57
N TYR A 119 10.47 12.10 -10.14
CA TYR A 119 9.35 12.50 -10.99
C TYR A 119 8.05 12.75 -10.23
N ALA A 120 7.89 12.13 -9.06
CA ALA A 120 6.67 12.24 -8.27
C ALA A 120 6.95 12.03 -6.78
N TYR A 121 5.96 12.38 -5.95
CA TYR A 121 5.89 11.96 -4.55
C TYR A 121 4.74 10.96 -4.36
N GLY A 122 4.83 10.08 -3.35
CA GLY A 122 3.81 9.06 -3.13
C GLY A 122 3.98 8.28 -1.84
N MET A 123 2.97 7.46 -1.53
CA MET A 123 2.96 6.59 -0.35
C MET A 123 3.69 5.28 -0.64
N VAL A 124 4.81 5.04 0.07
CA VAL A 124 5.65 3.85 -0.12
C VAL A 124 5.71 3.08 1.20
N PRO A 125 5.55 1.73 1.19
CA PRO A 125 5.71 0.93 2.39
C PRO A 125 7.17 0.88 2.86
N ASP A 126 7.36 0.80 4.19
CA ASP A 126 8.68 0.81 4.82
C ASP A 126 9.61 -0.28 4.26
N TRP A 127 9.10 -1.50 4.01
CA TRP A 127 9.92 -2.60 3.51
C TRP A 127 10.53 -2.34 2.11
N GLN A 128 9.89 -1.52 1.28
CA GLN A 128 10.42 -1.11 -0.03
C GLN A 128 11.33 0.11 0.08
N SER A 129 11.04 1.01 1.03
CA SER A 129 11.71 2.31 1.10
C SER A 129 12.87 2.36 2.09
N ASN A 130 13.01 1.39 3.00
CA ASN A 130 14.04 1.43 4.03
C ASN A 130 15.47 1.59 3.47
N ALA A 131 15.83 0.83 2.43
CA ALA A 131 17.14 0.94 1.80
C ALA A 131 17.34 2.31 1.13
N LEU A 132 16.34 2.78 0.36
CA LEU A 132 16.39 4.07 -0.33
C LEU A 132 16.47 5.25 0.66
N ARG A 133 15.77 5.16 1.78
CA ARG A 133 15.83 6.17 2.85
C ARG A 133 17.18 6.16 3.55
N SER A 134 17.71 4.98 3.86
CA SER A 134 19.03 4.83 4.50
C SER A 134 20.16 5.36 3.62
N ASN A 135 20.03 5.25 2.31
CA ASN A 135 21.01 5.76 1.33
C ASN A 135 20.78 7.25 0.99
N GLY A 136 19.71 7.88 1.52
CA GLY A 136 19.37 9.28 1.22
C GLY A 136 18.77 9.50 -0.18
N GLU A 137 18.39 8.44 -0.89
CA GLU A 137 17.79 8.55 -2.23
C GLU A 137 16.37 9.10 -2.18
N VAL A 138 15.64 8.83 -1.08
CA VAL A 138 14.33 9.42 -0.81
C VAL A 138 14.25 9.91 0.64
N VAL A 139 13.42 10.92 0.86
CA VAL A 139 13.15 11.51 2.17
C VAL A 139 11.65 11.61 2.43
N GLU A 140 11.27 11.72 3.70
CA GLU A 140 9.89 11.98 4.09
C GLU A 140 9.51 13.42 3.71
N VAL A 141 8.42 13.58 2.98
CA VAL A 141 7.88 14.90 2.59
C VAL A 141 7.40 15.66 3.82
N HIS A 142 6.91 14.95 4.83
CA HIS A 142 6.49 15.52 6.11
C HIS A 142 6.52 14.45 7.20
N GLU A 143 7.03 14.78 8.39
CA GLU A 143 7.23 13.84 9.50
C GLU A 143 5.95 13.08 9.95
N LYS A 144 4.78 13.73 9.86
CA LYS A 144 3.48 13.16 10.23
C LYS A 144 2.76 12.47 9.05
N ALA A 145 3.35 12.52 7.85
CA ALA A 145 2.74 11.94 6.64
C ALA A 145 3.05 10.45 6.52
N HIS A 146 2.62 9.69 7.51
CA HIS A 146 2.72 8.24 7.56
C HIS A 146 1.45 7.61 8.14
N ASP A 147 1.20 6.35 7.80
CA ASP A 147 0.11 5.56 8.37
C ASP A 147 0.48 4.07 8.38
N ALA A 148 -0.27 3.30 9.15
CA ALA A 148 -0.15 1.86 9.21
C ALA A 148 -1.47 1.23 8.76
N VAL A 149 -1.41 0.40 7.72
CA VAL A 149 -2.56 -0.32 7.19
C VAL A 149 -2.50 -1.77 7.67
N ASN A 150 -3.50 -2.18 8.41
CA ASN A 150 -3.65 -3.56 8.86
C ASN A 150 -4.00 -4.46 7.68
N HIS A 151 -3.34 -5.62 7.60
CA HIS A 151 -3.59 -6.60 6.56
C HIS A 151 -4.08 -7.90 7.16
N TYR A 152 -5.06 -8.51 6.50
CA TYR A 152 -5.72 -9.73 6.92
C TYR A 152 -5.75 -10.73 5.76
N TRP A 153 -5.46 -11.99 6.04
CA TRP A 153 -5.69 -13.10 5.13
C TRP A 153 -7.10 -13.60 5.29
N HIS A 154 -7.89 -13.54 4.23
CA HIS A 154 -9.22 -14.13 4.15
C HIS A 154 -9.18 -15.35 3.24
N CYS A 155 -9.78 -16.44 3.65
CA CYS A 155 -9.96 -17.60 2.79
C CYS A 155 -11.25 -18.35 3.11
N TRP A 156 -11.75 -19.12 2.14
CA TRP A 156 -12.90 -19.98 2.36
C TRP A 156 -12.65 -20.96 3.51
N ASN A 157 -13.65 -21.11 4.38
CA ASN A 157 -13.63 -22.09 5.48
C ASN A 157 -14.02 -23.48 4.98
N ILE A 158 -13.23 -24.04 4.07
CA ILE A 158 -13.43 -25.36 3.49
C ILE A 158 -12.38 -26.33 3.99
N ASP A 159 -12.70 -27.64 3.95
CA ASP A 159 -11.75 -28.70 4.31
C ASP A 159 -10.85 -29.01 3.11
N SER A 160 -9.76 -28.26 3.00
CA SER A 160 -8.76 -28.39 1.93
C SER A 160 -7.36 -28.35 2.53
N THR A 161 -6.66 -29.47 2.48
CA THR A 161 -5.27 -29.58 2.94
C THR A 161 -4.32 -28.62 2.21
N PRO A 162 -4.40 -28.44 0.87
CA PRO A 162 -3.61 -27.44 0.17
C PRO A 162 -3.85 -26.02 0.67
N LEU A 163 -5.12 -25.62 0.83
CA LEU A 163 -5.46 -24.27 1.30
C LEU A 163 -5.01 -24.03 2.75
N LYS A 164 -5.17 -25.01 3.64
CA LYS A 164 -4.67 -24.95 5.02
C LYS A 164 -3.14 -24.77 5.04
N THR A 165 -2.42 -25.53 4.22
CA THR A 165 -0.96 -25.45 4.13
C THR A 165 -0.49 -24.09 3.63
N LEU A 166 -1.14 -23.57 2.58
CA LEU A 166 -0.86 -22.25 2.03
C LEU A 166 -1.10 -21.16 3.10
N SER A 167 -2.29 -21.17 3.72
CA SER A 167 -2.68 -20.19 4.75
C SER A 167 -1.70 -20.17 5.90
N ASN A 168 -1.34 -21.32 6.47
CA ASN A 168 -0.40 -21.39 7.58
C ASN A 168 0.98 -20.82 7.22
N ARG A 169 1.51 -21.13 6.03
CA ARG A 169 2.80 -20.62 5.57
C ARG A 169 2.75 -19.12 5.31
N LEU A 170 1.69 -18.64 4.67
CA LEU A 170 1.49 -17.23 4.37
C LEU A 170 1.39 -16.41 5.66
N VAL A 171 0.51 -16.81 6.59
CA VAL A 171 0.30 -16.12 7.87
C VAL A 171 1.60 -16.06 8.68
N ASN A 172 2.31 -17.18 8.83
CA ASN A 172 3.55 -17.23 9.58
C ASN A 172 4.62 -16.33 8.95
N LYS A 173 4.76 -16.35 7.63
CA LYS A 173 5.75 -15.51 6.93
C LYS A 173 5.40 -14.04 7.01
N ALA A 174 4.13 -13.68 6.80
CA ALA A 174 3.66 -12.30 6.86
C ALA A 174 3.86 -11.68 8.23
N ARG A 175 3.55 -12.40 9.31
CA ARG A 175 3.75 -11.92 10.70
C ARG A 175 5.22 -11.60 11.01
N VAL A 176 6.15 -12.33 10.42
CA VAL A 176 7.59 -12.04 10.57
C VAL A 176 8.00 -10.81 9.77
N MET A 177 7.37 -10.58 8.59
CA MET A 177 7.72 -9.45 7.72
C MET A 177 7.06 -8.13 8.12
N LEU A 178 5.89 -8.20 8.78
CA LEU A 178 5.06 -7.05 9.15
C LEU A 178 5.08 -6.75 10.67
N ALA A 179 5.95 -7.42 11.41
CA ALA A 179 6.14 -7.23 12.85
C ALA A 179 6.84 -5.90 13.18
#